data_8ed2163f0038c9df3690730f69d8e76a
#
_entry.id   8ed2163f0038c9df3690730f69d8e76a
#
_cell.length_a   1.000
_cell.length_b   1.000
_cell.length_c   1.000
_cell.angle_alpha   90.00
_cell.angle_beta   90.00
_cell.angle_gamma   90.00
#
_symmetry.space_group_name_H-M   'P 1'
#
loop_
_entity.id
_entity.type
_entity.pdbx_description
1 polymer ?
#
loop_
_entity_poly.entity_id
_entity_poly.type
_entity_poly.pdbx_seq_one_letter_code
_entity_poly.pdbx_strand_id
1 'polypeptide(L)'
;MAAAETSDLPLPPRVAAHHGSVGLFGATALVAGSMVGSGIYVLPASLAAVGSISILGWIAATAAALTVAGVFAWLAGVAPQAKGLPAYVEAGLGPFFGVQTAAAYWASCWIGSVPIAVAVAGAIGYLAPSVAAAGPRLFLTLAAIWLSVTAAWVGPRAVARVEGLTLAVGLAPVGIAATLGWFAFHPAVFLASWNPQGLSLPAAVGPSALNAFFAFLGVECAAATAGVVRNPARNVPRASLIGIGVVAILYVSACSVLMGIVPAASLAKSAAPFAQAGQATLGLGLGGAIAVCALLRAQGCLTGWTLVASETSRSGADAGVFPSLFRTRAGERVSLINLLTIGGLMSTLAVATASPTLGQQFAVLANMAVLLSLYSYILASGSLLRLSGTLTPGRRWGARLTAVVAICASVALIASAKPIELAFCMGAMAAAALLYRSLRRR
;
A
#
# COMPACT_ATOMS: atom_id res chain seq x y z
N MET A 1 -44.91 49.20 25.66
CA MET A 1 -45.10 48.26 24.57
C MET A 1 -43.97 48.46 23.58
N ALA A 2 -42.92 47.66 23.65
CA ALA A 2 -41.84 47.63 22.67
C ALA A 2 -41.80 46.21 22.10
N ALA A 3 -42.11 46.11 20.80
CA ALA A 3 -42.07 44.85 20.07
C ALA A 3 -40.59 44.43 19.82
N ALA A 4 -40.27 43.21 20.18
CA ALA A 4 -38.99 42.60 19.90
C ALA A 4 -38.91 42.24 18.41
N GLU A 5 -38.02 42.90 17.66
CA GLU A 5 -37.59 42.46 16.33
C GLU A 5 -36.77 41.19 16.45
N THR A 6 -37.35 40.09 15.97
CA THR A 6 -36.61 38.84 15.76
C THR A 6 -35.71 39.01 14.53
N SER A 7 -34.40 39.09 14.75
CA SER A 7 -33.41 39.12 13.69
C SER A 7 -33.39 37.77 12.95
N ASP A 8 -33.92 37.78 11.72
CA ASP A 8 -33.72 36.70 10.75
C ASP A 8 -32.22 36.67 10.34
N LEU A 9 -31.43 35.91 11.07
CA LEU A 9 -30.09 35.53 10.63
C LEU A 9 -30.24 34.56 9.45
N PRO A 10 -29.67 34.84 8.26
CA PRO A 10 -29.72 33.96 7.15
C PRO A 10 -29.00 32.66 7.52
N LEU A 11 -29.71 31.54 7.41
CA LEU A 11 -29.15 30.21 7.55
C LEU A 11 -27.93 30.07 6.60
N PRO A 12 -26.79 29.54 7.06
CA PRO A 12 -25.64 29.35 6.20
C PRO A 12 -26.06 28.52 4.96
N PRO A 13 -25.52 28.84 3.76
CA PRO A 13 -25.91 28.15 2.54
C PRO A 13 -25.74 26.67 2.75
N ARG A 14 -26.82 25.91 2.54
CA ARG A 14 -26.77 24.45 2.50
C ARG A 14 -25.71 24.09 1.49
N VAL A 15 -24.57 23.55 1.98
CA VAL A 15 -23.55 22.95 1.11
C VAL A 15 -24.29 21.91 0.25
N ALA A 16 -24.43 22.22 -1.04
CA ALA A 16 -25.07 21.33 -1.99
C ALA A 16 -24.41 19.98 -1.85
N ALA A 17 -25.19 18.95 -1.51
CA ALA A 17 -24.73 17.59 -1.50
C ALA A 17 -24.24 17.29 -2.91
N HIS A 18 -22.92 17.29 -3.12
CA HIS A 18 -22.33 16.83 -4.35
C HIS A 18 -22.75 15.36 -4.46
N HIS A 19 -23.75 15.09 -5.28
CA HIS A 19 -24.10 13.72 -5.66
C HIS A 19 -22.86 13.12 -6.30
N GLY A 20 -22.21 12.15 -5.63
CA GLY A 20 -21.02 11.50 -6.14
C GLY A 20 -21.23 11.08 -7.59
N SER A 21 -20.29 11.41 -8.45
CA SER A 21 -20.36 11.15 -9.89
C SER A 21 -19.96 9.72 -10.25
N VAL A 22 -19.22 9.04 -9.35
CA VAL A 22 -18.60 7.73 -9.59
C VAL A 22 -19.54 6.59 -9.19
N GLY A 23 -19.92 5.75 -10.16
CA GLY A 23 -20.72 4.53 -9.92
C GLY A 23 -19.88 3.38 -9.33
N LEU A 24 -20.52 2.21 -9.09
CA LEU A 24 -19.86 1.04 -8.51
C LEU A 24 -18.63 0.60 -9.31
N PHE A 25 -18.71 0.53 -10.64
CA PHE A 25 -17.60 0.13 -11.50
C PHE A 25 -16.40 1.09 -11.35
N GLY A 26 -16.63 2.39 -11.43
CA GLY A 26 -15.57 3.38 -11.25
C GLY A 26 -14.96 3.35 -9.84
N ALA A 27 -15.79 3.13 -8.80
CA ALA A 27 -15.32 2.96 -7.43
C ALA A 27 -14.45 1.70 -7.27
N THR A 28 -14.86 0.57 -7.89
CA THR A 28 -14.06 -0.67 -7.94
C THR A 28 -12.72 -0.45 -8.65
N ALA A 29 -12.72 0.26 -9.78
CA ALA A 29 -11.50 0.58 -10.51
C ALA A 29 -10.55 1.48 -9.69
N LEU A 30 -11.09 2.44 -8.94
CA LEU A 30 -10.29 3.28 -8.03
C LEU A 30 -9.65 2.45 -6.92
N VAL A 31 -10.41 1.55 -6.30
CA VAL A 31 -9.90 0.65 -5.24
C VAL A 31 -8.84 -0.30 -5.79
N ALA A 32 -9.13 -0.99 -6.89
CA ALA A 32 -8.16 -1.89 -7.52
C ALA A 32 -6.90 -1.13 -7.95
N GLY A 33 -7.06 0.05 -8.56
CA GLY A 33 -5.95 0.89 -9.02
C GLY A 33 -5.03 1.38 -7.90
N SER A 34 -5.57 1.66 -6.69
CA SER A 34 -4.76 2.05 -5.53
C SER A 34 -3.87 0.91 -5.00
N MET A 35 -4.29 -0.35 -5.18
CA MET A 35 -3.53 -1.53 -4.79
C MET A 35 -2.58 -2.03 -5.88
N VAL A 36 -2.94 -1.87 -7.18
CA VAL A 36 -2.06 -2.30 -8.28
C VAL A 36 -0.88 -1.34 -8.42
N GLY A 37 0.09 -1.54 -7.54
CA GLY A 37 1.38 -0.84 -7.52
C GLY A 37 2.47 -1.61 -8.29
N SER A 38 3.71 -1.19 -8.08
CA SER A 38 4.89 -1.88 -8.62
C SER A 38 5.29 -3.11 -7.81
N GLY A 39 4.74 -3.30 -6.61
CA GLY A 39 5.07 -4.42 -5.73
C GLY A 39 4.90 -5.77 -6.43
N ILE A 40 3.85 -5.93 -7.24
CA ILE A 40 3.59 -7.17 -7.97
C ILE A 40 4.76 -7.58 -8.88
N TYR A 41 5.53 -6.62 -9.40
CA TYR A 41 6.64 -6.93 -10.31
C TYR A 41 7.85 -7.57 -9.61
N VAL A 42 8.03 -7.38 -8.29
CA VAL A 42 9.17 -7.92 -7.52
C VAL A 42 8.75 -9.00 -6.53
N LEU A 43 7.51 -8.96 -6.03
CA LEU A 43 6.98 -9.97 -5.10
C LEU A 43 7.18 -11.41 -5.55
N PRO A 44 7.01 -11.78 -6.85
CA PRO A 44 7.28 -13.15 -7.28
C PRO A 44 8.71 -13.63 -6.99
N ALA A 45 9.72 -12.74 -7.07
CA ALA A 45 11.10 -13.12 -6.74
C ALA A 45 11.27 -13.36 -5.23
N SER A 46 10.74 -12.48 -4.37
CA SER A 46 10.84 -12.64 -2.93
C SER A 46 10.08 -13.88 -2.42
N LEU A 47 8.91 -14.17 -3.01
CA LEU A 47 8.09 -15.33 -2.66
C LEU A 47 8.65 -16.64 -3.23
N ALA A 48 9.28 -16.62 -4.41
CA ALA A 48 9.95 -17.77 -4.99
C ALA A 48 11.11 -18.28 -4.13
N ALA A 49 11.69 -17.44 -3.28
CA ALA A 49 12.69 -17.87 -2.30
C ALA A 49 12.14 -18.90 -1.30
N VAL A 50 10.83 -18.86 -1.01
CA VAL A 50 10.14 -19.86 -0.19
C VAL A 50 9.69 -21.06 -1.03
N GLY A 51 9.41 -20.84 -2.30
CA GLY A 51 8.88 -21.82 -3.24
C GLY A 51 7.44 -21.56 -3.64
N SER A 52 6.88 -22.43 -4.48
CA SER A 52 5.50 -22.30 -4.99
C SER A 52 4.45 -22.42 -3.88
N ILE A 53 4.77 -23.03 -2.73
CA ILE A 53 3.94 -23.08 -1.52
C ILE A 53 3.55 -21.66 -1.02
N SER A 54 4.32 -20.64 -1.38
CA SER A 54 4.03 -19.23 -1.06
C SER A 54 2.70 -18.73 -1.62
N ILE A 55 2.08 -19.48 -2.56
CA ILE A 55 0.71 -19.21 -3.02
C ILE A 55 -0.31 -19.26 -1.88
N LEU A 56 -0.08 -20.11 -0.87
CA LEU A 56 -0.91 -20.16 0.33
C LEU A 56 -0.78 -18.87 1.15
N GLY A 57 0.39 -18.23 1.11
CA GLY A 57 0.62 -16.90 1.68
C GLY A 57 -0.22 -15.82 0.99
N TRP A 58 -0.36 -15.87 -0.34
CA TRP A 58 -1.27 -14.98 -1.07
C TRP A 58 -2.73 -15.15 -0.63
N ILE A 59 -3.20 -16.39 -0.46
CA ILE A 59 -4.56 -16.68 0.01
C ILE A 59 -4.77 -16.11 1.41
N ALA A 60 -3.82 -16.32 2.33
CA ALA A 60 -3.88 -15.79 3.69
C ALA A 60 -3.84 -14.24 3.71
N ALA A 61 -2.97 -13.61 2.92
CA ALA A 61 -2.90 -12.17 2.77
C ALA A 61 -4.21 -11.59 2.21
N THR A 62 -4.81 -12.24 1.22
CA THR A 62 -6.11 -11.85 0.65
C THR A 62 -7.21 -11.91 1.69
N ALA A 63 -7.29 -12.99 2.46
CA ALA A 63 -8.27 -13.13 3.53
C ALA A 63 -8.12 -12.02 4.58
N ALA A 64 -6.88 -11.72 4.99
CA ALA A 64 -6.60 -10.62 5.90
C ALA A 64 -7.00 -9.25 5.31
N ALA A 65 -6.66 -8.97 4.05
CA ALA A 65 -7.03 -7.73 3.36
C ALA A 65 -8.55 -7.53 3.26
N LEU A 66 -9.31 -8.59 2.97
CA LEU A 66 -10.77 -8.56 2.93
C LEU A 66 -11.38 -8.22 4.29
N THR A 67 -10.83 -8.75 5.39
CA THR A 67 -11.30 -8.40 6.75
C THR A 67 -11.01 -6.95 7.10
N VAL A 68 -9.83 -6.44 6.76
CA VAL A 68 -9.45 -5.03 6.93
C VAL A 68 -10.34 -4.10 6.11
N ALA A 69 -10.64 -4.45 4.85
CA ALA A 69 -11.59 -3.70 4.03
C ALA A 69 -12.98 -3.65 4.67
N GLY A 70 -13.43 -4.76 5.26
CA GLY A 70 -14.67 -4.83 6.02
C GLY A 70 -14.69 -3.85 7.19
N VAL A 71 -13.58 -3.71 7.93
CA VAL A 71 -13.44 -2.72 9.02
C VAL A 71 -13.64 -1.30 8.49
N PHE A 72 -12.98 -0.92 7.39
CA PHE A 72 -13.14 0.41 6.81
C PHE A 72 -14.54 0.65 6.25
N ALA A 73 -15.17 -0.38 5.69
CA ALA A 73 -16.56 -0.30 5.24
C ALA A 73 -17.53 -0.02 6.39
N TRP A 74 -17.32 -0.63 7.56
CA TRP A 74 -18.10 -0.35 8.77
C TRP A 74 -17.80 1.03 9.33
N LEU A 75 -16.52 1.41 9.44
CA LEU A 75 -16.10 2.72 9.96
C LEU A 75 -16.67 3.87 9.13
N ALA A 76 -16.70 3.77 7.82
CA ALA A 76 -17.33 4.77 6.94
C ALA A 76 -18.81 4.99 7.26
N GLY A 77 -19.51 3.94 7.76
CA GLY A 77 -20.92 4.03 8.15
C GLY A 77 -21.14 4.54 9.57
N VAL A 78 -20.27 4.19 10.54
CA VAL A 78 -20.45 4.57 11.95
C VAL A 78 -19.79 5.90 12.33
N ALA A 79 -18.80 6.35 11.54
CA ALA A 79 -18.09 7.60 11.76
C ALA A 79 -17.96 8.41 10.44
N PRO A 80 -19.07 8.83 9.79
CA PRO A 80 -19.06 9.43 8.45
C PRO A 80 -18.37 10.80 8.42
N GLN A 81 -18.18 11.45 9.56
CA GLN A 81 -17.48 12.73 9.67
C GLN A 81 -15.96 12.58 9.72
N ALA A 82 -15.46 11.40 10.12
CA ALA A 82 -14.02 11.11 10.16
C ALA A 82 -13.50 10.88 8.72
N LYS A 83 -12.42 11.58 8.36
CA LYS A 83 -11.80 11.48 7.03
C LYS A 83 -10.40 10.87 7.15
N GLY A 84 -10.28 9.64 6.69
CA GLY A 84 -9.00 8.92 6.67
C GLY A 84 -8.71 8.14 7.95
N LEU A 85 -7.70 7.30 7.86
CA LEU A 85 -7.34 6.30 8.86
C LEU A 85 -7.08 6.89 10.27
N PRO A 86 -6.26 7.96 10.43
CA PRO A 86 -6.02 8.54 11.76
C PRO A 86 -7.28 9.10 12.41
N ALA A 87 -8.18 9.73 11.61
CA ALA A 87 -9.42 10.31 12.13
C ALA A 87 -10.41 9.25 12.61
N TYR A 88 -10.48 8.08 11.94
CA TYR A 88 -11.27 6.95 12.43
C TYR A 88 -10.76 6.44 13.77
N VAL A 89 -9.44 6.35 13.93
CA VAL A 89 -8.83 5.89 15.18
C VAL A 89 -9.05 6.90 16.29
N GLU A 90 -8.86 8.18 16.02
CA GLU A 90 -9.10 9.25 16.99
C GLU A 90 -10.55 9.26 17.48
N ALA A 91 -11.51 9.14 16.58
CA ALA A 91 -12.94 9.12 16.90
C ALA A 91 -13.31 7.98 17.85
N GLY A 92 -12.68 6.81 17.73
CA GLY A 92 -12.98 5.65 18.58
C GLY A 92 -12.10 5.53 19.81
N LEU A 93 -10.77 5.75 19.68
CA LEU A 93 -9.78 5.47 20.73
C LEU A 93 -9.17 6.73 21.35
N GLY A 94 -9.46 7.90 20.78
CA GLY A 94 -8.98 9.19 21.29
C GLY A 94 -7.68 9.71 20.67
N PRO A 95 -7.25 10.93 21.05
CA PRO A 95 -6.19 11.68 20.35
C PRO A 95 -4.82 10.97 20.39
N PHE A 96 -4.47 10.27 21.48
CA PHE A 96 -3.20 9.58 21.57
C PHE A 96 -3.03 8.54 20.45
N PHE A 97 -4.04 7.70 20.26
CA PHE A 97 -4.01 6.67 19.22
C PHE A 97 -4.19 7.26 17.82
N GLY A 98 -4.90 8.39 17.68
CA GLY A 98 -4.96 9.17 16.45
C GLY A 98 -3.59 9.63 15.99
N VAL A 99 -2.78 10.22 16.88
CA VAL A 99 -1.40 10.66 16.59
C VAL A 99 -0.49 9.47 16.28
N GLN A 100 -0.59 8.38 17.06
CA GLN A 100 0.17 7.15 16.79
C GLN A 100 -0.12 6.62 15.38
N THR A 101 -1.39 6.57 15.00
CA THR A 101 -1.81 6.11 13.68
C THR A 101 -1.33 7.05 12.57
N ALA A 102 -1.40 8.38 12.78
CA ALA A 102 -0.90 9.35 11.81
C ALA A 102 0.60 9.16 11.55
N ALA A 103 1.39 8.98 12.61
CA ALA A 103 2.83 8.74 12.50
C ALA A 103 3.16 7.39 11.84
N ALA A 104 2.47 6.30 12.24
CA ALA A 104 2.66 4.97 11.67
C ALA A 104 2.30 4.93 10.19
N TYR A 105 1.17 5.50 9.82
CA TYR A 105 0.71 5.54 8.43
C TYR A 105 1.63 6.41 7.55
N TRP A 106 2.02 7.59 8.04
CA TRP A 106 3.01 8.40 7.33
C TRP A 106 4.33 7.66 7.12
N ALA A 107 4.84 6.99 8.17
CA ALA A 107 6.05 6.21 8.07
C ALA A 107 5.89 5.05 7.07
N SER A 108 4.77 4.34 7.07
CA SER A 108 4.50 3.27 6.10
C SER A 108 4.49 3.76 4.65
N CYS A 109 3.99 4.97 4.38
CA CYS A 109 3.94 5.55 3.04
C CYS A 109 5.34 5.78 2.46
N TRP A 110 6.25 6.45 3.18
CA TRP A 110 7.59 6.71 2.64
C TRP A 110 8.52 5.50 2.72
N ILE A 111 8.39 4.63 3.76
CA ILE A 111 9.14 3.37 3.84
C ILE A 111 8.74 2.45 2.69
N GLY A 112 7.42 2.30 2.46
CA GLY A 112 6.87 1.49 1.37
C GLY A 112 7.19 2.02 -0.02
N SER A 113 7.62 3.27 -0.14
CA SER A 113 8.10 3.84 -1.39
C SER A 113 9.51 3.37 -1.76
N VAL A 114 10.36 3.03 -0.78
CA VAL A 114 11.74 2.60 -1.05
C VAL A 114 11.81 1.28 -1.83
N PRO A 115 11.06 0.20 -1.49
CA PRO A 115 11.03 -1.01 -2.31
C PRO A 115 10.54 -0.76 -3.73
N ILE A 116 9.68 0.24 -3.95
CA ILE A 116 9.26 0.64 -5.29
C ILE A 116 10.44 1.23 -6.08
N ALA A 117 11.26 2.08 -5.46
CA ALA A 117 12.47 2.61 -6.08
C ALA A 117 13.50 1.50 -6.39
N VAL A 118 13.60 0.49 -5.51
CA VAL A 118 14.42 -0.72 -5.74
C VAL A 118 13.91 -1.50 -6.97
N ALA A 119 12.58 -1.57 -7.17
CA ALA A 119 11.99 -2.20 -8.36
C ALA A 119 12.32 -1.44 -9.66
N VAL A 120 12.36 -0.11 -9.62
CA VAL A 120 12.81 0.73 -10.75
C VAL A 120 14.24 0.36 -11.14
N ALA A 121 15.15 0.34 -10.16
CA ALA A 121 16.54 -0.03 -10.40
C ALA A 121 16.68 -1.46 -10.92
N GLY A 122 15.85 -2.39 -10.46
CA GLY A 122 15.81 -3.77 -10.95
C GLY A 122 15.43 -3.87 -12.41
N ALA A 123 14.38 -3.15 -12.83
CA ALA A 123 13.94 -3.11 -14.22
C ALA A 123 15.01 -2.51 -15.14
N ILE A 124 15.68 -1.44 -14.71
CA ILE A 124 16.81 -0.84 -15.46
C ILE A 124 17.97 -1.84 -15.54
N GLY A 125 18.32 -2.51 -14.44
CA GLY A 125 19.39 -3.51 -14.43
C GLY A 125 19.13 -4.71 -15.33
N TYR A 126 17.87 -5.08 -15.55
CA TYR A 126 17.49 -6.10 -16.53
C TYR A 126 17.70 -5.61 -17.97
N LEU A 127 17.31 -4.35 -18.26
CA LEU A 127 17.45 -3.73 -19.59
C LEU A 127 18.92 -3.43 -19.93
N ALA A 128 19.72 -3.09 -18.94
CA ALA A 128 21.12 -2.72 -19.07
C ALA A 128 21.97 -3.47 -18.00
N PRO A 129 22.39 -4.73 -18.28
CA PRO A 129 23.12 -5.56 -17.31
C PRO A 129 24.43 -4.93 -16.79
N SER A 130 25.02 -4.00 -17.52
CA SER A 130 26.24 -3.27 -17.11
C SER A 130 26.04 -2.43 -15.83
N VAL A 131 24.81 -2.01 -15.52
CA VAL A 131 24.46 -1.25 -14.31
C VAL A 131 23.74 -2.09 -13.23
N ALA A 132 23.71 -3.41 -13.39
CA ALA A 132 23.04 -4.31 -12.42
C ALA A 132 23.86 -4.54 -11.13
N ALA A 133 25.14 -4.15 -11.09
CA ALA A 133 26.00 -4.27 -9.91
C ALA A 133 25.48 -3.41 -8.74
N ALA A 134 25.87 -3.76 -7.50
CA ALA A 134 25.33 -3.16 -6.27
C ALA A 134 25.49 -1.62 -6.21
N GLY A 135 26.64 -1.09 -6.58
CA GLY A 135 26.89 0.38 -6.57
C GLY A 135 26.00 1.14 -7.57
N PRO A 136 26.04 0.83 -8.88
CA PRO A 136 25.15 1.43 -9.86
C PRO A 136 23.67 1.24 -9.54
N ARG A 137 23.26 0.06 -9.01
CA ARG A 137 21.88 -0.20 -8.58
C ARG A 137 21.44 0.74 -7.47
N LEU A 138 22.28 0.99 -6.45
CA LEU A 138 21.97 1.96 -5.39
C LEU A 138 21.83 3.37 -5.98
N PHE A 139 22.73 3.78 -6.86
CA PHE A 139 22.63 5.06 -7.55
C PHE A 139 21.31 5.20 -8.32
N LEU A 140 20.90 4.18 -9.08
CA LEU A 140 19.62 4.17 -9.80
C LEU A 140 18.42 4.25 -8.84
N THR A 141 18.49 3.57 -7.68
CA THR A 141 17.45 3.65 -6.65
C THR A 141 17.32 5.08 -6.12
N LEU A 142 18.44 5.74 -5.81
CA LEU A 142 18.46 7.13 -5.36
C LEU A 142 17.97 8.08 -6.46
N ALA A 143 18.39 7.88 -7.71
CA ALA A 143 17.93 8.67 -8.85
C ALA A 143 16.41 8.56 -9.03
N ALA A 144 15.82 7.36 -8.90
CA ALA A 144 14.37 7.14 -8.96
C ALA A 144 13.62 7.89 -7.84
N ILE A 145 14.16 7.87 -6.60
CA ILE A 145 13.61 8.61 -5.47
C ILE A 145 13.58 10.11 -5.78
N TRP A 146 14.71 10.69 -6.19
CA TRP A 146 14.80 12.12 -6.44
C TRP A 146 14.03 12.56 -7.68
N LEU A 147 13.93 11.73 -8.70
CA LEU A 147 13.03 11.96 -9.85
C LEU A 147 11.55 12.02 -9.39
N SER A 148 11.15 11.17 -8.45
CA SER A 148 9.79 11.19 -7.89
C SER A 148 9.53 12.42 -7.01
N VAL A 149 10.53 12.85 -6.24
CA VAL A 149 10.46 14.09 -5.45
C VAL A 149 10.26 15.30 -6.37
N THR A 150 11.05 15.41 -7.44
CA THR A 150 10.92 16.50 -8.41
C THR A 150 9.59 16.47 -9.15
N ALA A 151 9.13 15.29 -9.56
CA ALA A 151 7.84 15.13 -10.21
C ALA A 151 6.67 15.47 -9.27
N ALA A 152 6.74 15.09 -8.00
CA ALA A 152 5.73 15.44 -7.00
C ALA A 152 5.67 16.95 -6.72
N TRP A 153 6.81 17.65 -6.81
CA TRP A 153 6.87 19.11 -6.65
C TRP A 153 6.13 19.87 -7.75
N VAL A 154 6.04 19.32 -8.97
CA VAL A 154 5.23 19.92 -10.06
C VAL A 154 3.75 20.02 -9.66
N GLY A 155 3.26 19.11 -8.83
CA GLY A 155 1.96 19.18 -8.19
C GLY A 155 1.03 18.01 -8.49
N PRO A 156 -0.09 17.89 -7.72
CA PRO A 156 -0.95 16.71 -7.72
C PRO A 156 -1.56 16.34 -9.08
N ARG A 157 -1.87 17.33 -9.93
CA ARG A 157 -2.45 17.07 -11.25
C ARG A 157 -1.47 16.36 -12.21
N ALA A 158 -0.18 16.75 -12.14
CA ALA A 158 0.85 16.11 -12.94
C ALA A 158 1.08 14.67 -12.48
N VAL A 159 1.18 14.46 -11.16
CA VAL A 159 1.32 13.13 -10.54
C VAL A 159 0.17 12.22 -10.96
N ALA A 160 -1.08 12.67 -10.83
CA ALA A 160 -2.26 11.87 -11.18
C ALA A 160 -2.27 11.46 -12.68
N ARG A 161 -1.81 12.33 -13.59
CA ARG A 161 -1.69 11.99 -15.02
C ARG A 161 -0.61 10.92 -15.26
N VAL A 162 0.57 11.10 -14.66
CA VAL A 162 1.68 10.14 -14.78
C VAL A 162 1.27 8.80 -14.19
N GLU A 163 0.67 8.77 -13.00
CA GLU A 163 0.21 7.56 -12.35
C GLU A 163 -0.87 6.84 -13.17
N GLY A 164 -1.86 7.55 -13.68
CA GLY A 164 -2.92 6.98 -14.52
C GLY A 164 -2.40 6.37 -15.82
N LEU A 165 -1.50 7.05 -16.53
CA LEU A 165 -0.88 6.53 -17.75
C LEU A 165 -0.02 5.30 -17.49
N THR A 166 0.83 5.36 -16.45
CA THR A 166 1.73 4.25 -16.11
C THR A 166 0.98 3.06 -15.52
N LEU A 167 -0.17 3.27 -14.87
CA LEU A 167 -1.06 2.18 -14.43
C LEU A 167 -1.59 1.38 -15.62
N ALA A 168 -2.10 2.04 -16.65
CA ALA A 168 -2.62 1.38 -17.84
C ALA A 168 -1.54 0.54 -18.54
N VAL A 169 -0.34 1.11 -18.73
CA VAL A 169 0.80 0.43 -19.35
C VAL A 169 1.28 -0.74 -18.47
N GLY A 170 1.40 -0.52 -17.15
CA GLY A 170 1.93 -1.53 -16.23
C GLY A 170 0.94 -2.66 -15.94
N LEU A 171 -0.37 -2.44 -16.06
CA LEU A 171 -1.35 -3.50 -15.82
C LEU A 171 -1.33 -4.56 -16.92
N ALA A 172 -0.97 -4.20 -18.15
CA ALA A 172 -1.00 -5.10 -19.30
C ALA A 172 -0.12 -6.36 -19.13
N PRO A 173 1.18 -6.29 -18.77
CA PRO A 173 1.98 -7.51 -18.56
C PRO A 173 1.46 -8.40 -17.44
N VAL A 174 0.93 -7.81 -16.36
CA VAL A 174 0.39 -8.57 -15.23
C VAL A 174 -0.92 -9.26 -15.65
N GLY A 175 -1.78 -8.58 -16.39
CA GLY A 175 -3.02 -9.15 -16.93
C GLY A 175 -2.74 -10.26 -17.94
N ILE A 176 -1.78 -10.08 -18.84
CA ILE A 176 -1.35 -11.10 -19.80
C ILE A 176 -0.79 -12.33 -19.06
N ALA A 177 0.08 -12.13 -18.08
CA ALA A 177 0.60 -13.23 -17.28
C ALA A 177 -0.51 -13.98 -16.53
N ALA A 178 -1.46 -13.26 -15.91
CA ALA A 178 -2.55 -13.86 -15.17
C ALA A 178 -3.57 -14.62 -16.03
N THR A 179 -3.63 -14.38 -17.33
CA THR A 179 -4.60 -14.98 -18.27
C THR A 179 -3.91 -15.86 -19.31
N LEU A 180 -3.22 -15.26 -20.27
CA LEU A 180 -2.55 -15.98 -21.36
C LEU A 180 -1.32 -16.77 -20.91
N GLY A 181 -0.68 -16.35 -19.80
CA GLY A 181 0.49 -17.04 -19.26
C GLY A 181 0.24 -18.51 -18.87
N TRP A 182 -1.02 -18.89 -18.61
CA TRP A 182 -1.41 -20.28 -18.33
C TRP A 182 -1.14 -21.24 -19.49
N PHE A 183 -1.09 -20.77 -20.73
CA PHE A 183 -0.69 -21.60 -21.88
C PHE A 183 0.78 -22.01 -21.83
N ALA A 184 1.64 -21.26 -21.13
CA ALA A 184 3.04 -21.56 -20.93
C ALA A 184 3.34 -22.16 -19.54
N PHE A 185 2.31 -22.44 -18.75
CA PHE A 185 2.44 -23.00 -17.40
C PHE A 185 2.80 -24.48 -17.46
N HIS A 186 3.87 -24.88 -16.78
CA HIS A 186 4.31 -26.25 -16.64
C HIS A 186 4.10 -26.74 -15.20
N PRO A 187 3.10 -27.61 -14.93
CA PRO A 187 2.83 -28.13 -13.60
C PRO A 187 4.06 -28.79 -12.95
N ALA A 188 4.88 -29.47 -13.73
CA ALA A 188 6.10 -30.12 -13.23
C ALA A 188 7.10 -29.11 -12.63
N VAL A 189 7.29 -27.93 -13.26
CA VAL A 189 8.16 -26.86 -12.77
C VAL A 189 7.61 -26.28 -11.46
N PHE A 190 6.30 -26.04 -11.40
CA PHE A 190 5.62 -25.53 -10.23
C PHE A 190 5.71 -26.49 -9.04
N LEU A 191 5.42 -27.78 -9.27
CA LEU A 191 5.45 -28.81 -8.21
C LEU A 191 6.88 -29.13 -7.75
N ALA A 192 7.86 -29.17 -8.66
CA ALA A 192 9.27 -29.36 -8.31
C ALA A 192 9.80 -28.21 -7.40
N SER A 193 9.20 -27.03 -7.52
CA SER A 193 9.51 -25.85 -6.71
C SER A 193 8.60 -25.70 -5.49
N TRP A 194 7.77 -26.71 -5.13
CA TRP A 194 6.71 -26.54 -4.13
C TRP A 194 7.22 -26.05 -2.77
N ASN A 195 8.13 -26.80 -2.16
CA ASN A 195 8.71 -26.47 -0.84
C ASN A 195 10.18 -26.91 -0.81
N PRO A 196 11.05 -26.20 -1.52
CA PRO A 196 12.45 -26.63 -1.69
C PRO A 196 13.27 -26.58 -0.40
N GLN A 197 12.81 -25.82 0.61
CA GLN A 197 13.47 -25.69 1.91
C GLN A 197 12.91 -26.66 2.97
N GLY A 198 11.88 -27.45 2.68
CA GLY A 198 11.26 -28.38 3.62
C GLY A 198 10.61 -27.67 4.82
N LEU A 199 10.14 -26.43 4.67
CA LEU A 199 9.57 -25.64 5.75
C LEU A 199 8.26 -26.25 6.24
N SER A 200 7.97 -26.10 7.54
CA SER A 200 6.64 -26.37 8.06
C SER A 200 5.62 -25.38 7.47
N LEU A 201 4.36 -25.78 7.41
CA LEU A 201 3.31 -24.96 6.80
C LEU A 201 3.23 -23.54 7.42
N PRO A 202 3.25 -23.34 8.75
CA PRO A 202 3.27 -22.00 9.33
C PRO A 202 4.52 -21.20 8.96
N ALA A 203 5.69 -21.84 8.90
CA ALA A 203 6.94 -21.18 8.55
C ALA A 203 7.02 -20.76 7.08
N ALA A 204 6.31 -21.46 6.18
CA ALA A 204 6.20 -21.07 4.78
C ALA A 204 5.10 -20.01 4.55
N VAL A 205 3.92 -20.20 5.14
CA VAL A 205 2.73 -19.37 4.87
C VAL A 205 2.83 -18.02 5.56
N GLY A 206 3.22 -17.96 6.82
CA GLY A 206 3.22 -16.72 7.61
C GLY A 206 4.10 -15.61 6.99
N PRO A 207 5.41 -15.83 6.80
CA PRO A 207 6.27 -14.83 6.16
C PRO A 207 5.89 -14.51 4.72
N SER A 208 5.38 -15.50 3.96
CA SER A 208 4.87 -15.28 2.61
C SER A 208 3.62 -14.39 2.61
N ALA A 209 2.70 -14.59 3.56
CA ALA A 209 1.50 -13.77 3.71
C ALA A 209 1.85 -12.34 4.12
N LEU A 210 2.79 -12.16 5.06
CA LEU A 210 3.25 -10.83 5.46
C LEU A 210 3.85 -10.07 4.25
N ASN A 211 4.71 -10.73 3.47
CA ASN A 211 5.32 -10.12 2.29
C ASN A 211 4.28 -9.84 1.18
N ALA A 212 3.37 -10.79 0.91
CA ALA A 212 2.31 -10.63 -0.07
C ALA A 212 1.31 -9.52 0.32
N PHE A 213 1.11 -9.27 1.62
CA PHE A 213 0.21 -8.22 2.11
C PHE A 213 0.63 -6.82 1.65
N PHE A 214 1.91 -6.61 1.34
CA PHE A 214 2.40 -5.36 0.73
C PHE A 214 1.62 -4.97 -0.53
N ALA A 215 1.19 -5.93 -1.32
CA ALA A 215 0.42 -5.69 -2.53
C ALA A 215 -1.04 -5.26 -2.26
N PHE A 216 -1.51 -5.38 -1.03
CA PHE A 216 -2.84 -4.93 -0.59
C PHE A 216 -2.81 -3.62 0.20
N LEU A 217 -1.64 -2.99 0.39
CA LEU A 217 -1.56 -1.64 0.93
C LEU A 217 -2.32 -0.67 0.00
N GLY A 218 -3.08 0.25 0.58
CA GLY A 218 -4.03 1.07 -0.16
C GLY A 218 -5.48 0.62 0.00
N VAL A 219 -5.75 -0.51 0.69
CA VAL A 219 -7.11 -0.98 1.00
C VAL A 219 -7.92 0.08 1.77
N GLU A 220 -7.27 0.89 2.58
CA GLU A 220 -7.84 2.03 3.31
C GLU A 220 -8.28 3.19 2.40
N CYS A 221 -7.71 3.32 1.20
CA CYS A 221 -8.04 4.38 0.24
C CYS A 221 -9.49 4.29 -0.25
N ALA A 222 -10.10 3.11 -0.20
CA ALA A 222 -11.50 2.91 -0.54
C ALA A 222 -12.44 3.79 0.31
N ALA A 223 -12.17 3.90 1.61
CA ALA A 223 -12.94 4.77 2.51
C ALA A 223 -12.70 6.26 2.25
N ALA A 224 -11.50 6.64 1.82
CA ALA A 224 -11.16 8.01 1.47
C ALA A 224 -11.90 8.50 0.21
N THR A 225 -12.27 7.59 -0.71
CA THR A 225 -13.01 7.93 -1.93
C THR A 225 -14.52 8.05 -1.76
N ALA A 226 -15.06 7.79 -0.57
CA ALA A 226 -16.50 7.81 -0.28
C ALA A 226 -17.19 9.13 -0.72
N GLY A 227 -16.50 10.27 -0.62
CA GLY A 227 -17.03 11.58 -0.99
C GLY A 227 -17.34 11.77 -2.47
N VAL A 228 -16.75 10.97 -3.37
CA VAL A 228 -16.96 11.05 -4.82
C VAL A 228 -17.82 9.91 -5.37
N VAL A 229 -18.15 8.92 -4.53
CA VAL A 229 -18.91 7.72 -4.91
C VAL A 229 -20.41 7.94 -4.76
N ARG A 230 -21.18 7.53 -5.76
CA ARG A 230 -22.64 7.55 -5.74
C ARG A 230 -23.15 6.49 -4.75
N ASN A 231 -24.08 6.84 -3.85
CA ASN A 231 -24.59 5.97 -2.78
C ASN A 231 -23.47 5.30 -1.97
N PRO A 232 -22.59 6.09 -1.29
CA PRO A 232 -21.36 5.59 -0.70
C PRO A 232 -21.58 4.48 0.34
N ALA A 233 -22.63 4.57 1.14
CA ALA A 233 -22.97 3.53 2.14
C ALA A 233 -23.16 2.13 1.55
N ARG A 234 -23.55 2.03 0.27
CA ARG A 234 -23.74 0.75 -0.43
C ARG A 234 -22.59 0.41 -1.36
N ASN A 235 -22.08 1.41 -2.10
CA ASN A 235 -21.12 1.18 -3.19
C ASN A 235 -19.68 1.10 -2.70
N VAL A 236 -19.29 1.82 -1.64
CA VAL A 236 -17.91 1.74 -1.11
C VAL A 236 -17.59 0.34 -0.57
N PRO A 237 -18.41 -0.28 0.31
CA PRO A 237 -18.14 -1.65 0.76
C PRO A 237 -18.06 -2.65 -0.39
N ARG A 238 -18.97 -2.56 -1.36
CA ARG A 238 -19.00 -3.47 -2.52
C ARG A 238 -17.79 -3.27 -3.42
N ALA A 239 -17.45 -2.02 -3.72
CA ALA A 239 -16.28 -1.69 -4.51
C ALA A 239 -14.98 -2.19 -3.87
N SER A 240 -14.87 -2.08 -2.54
CA SER A 240 -13.71 -2.59 -1.80
C SER A 240 -13.60 -4.11 -1.92
N LEU A 241 -14.68 -4.85 -1.64
CA LEU A 241 -14.64 -6.31 -1.71
C LEU A 241 -14.40 -6.83 -3.13
N ILE A 242 -15.07 -6.25 -4.14
CA ILE A 242 -14.87 -6.63 -5.54
C ILE A 242 -13.46 -6.25 -6.00
N GLY A 243 -12.99 -5.04 -5.65
CA GLY A 243 -11.67 -4.56 -6.03
C GLY A 243 -10.55 -5.43 -5.48
N ILE A 244 -10.62 -5.79 -4.18
CA ILE A 244 -9.65 -6.71 -3.56
C ILE A 244 -9.73 -8.09 -4.20
N GLY A 245 -10.95 -8.62 -4.44
CA GLY A 245 -11.12 -9.92 -5.08
C GLY A 245 -10.49 -9.98 -6.48
N VAL A 246 -10.73 -8.95 -7.31
CA VAL A 246 -10.13 -8.83 -8.65
C VAL A 246 -8.61 -8.76 -8.57
N VAL A 247 -8.07 -7.93 -7.68
CA VAL A 247 -6.62 -7.78 -7.49
C VAL A 247 -6.00 -9.08 -6.96
N ALA A 248 -6.66 -9.76 -6.02
CA ALA A 248 -6.18 -11.03 -5.49
C ALA A 248 -6.12 -12.12 -6.57
N ILE A 249 -7.17 -12.27 -7.38
CA ILE A 249 -7.19 -13.23 -8.49
C ILE A 249 -6.07 -12.92 -9.47
N LEU A 250 -5.89 -11.65 -9.83
CA LEU A 250 -4.85 -11.20 -10.73
C LEU A 250 -3.45 -11.57 -10.20
N TYR A 251 -3.19 -11.30 -8.93
CA TYR A 251 -1.88 -11.50 -8.32
C TYR A 251 -1.57 -12.97 -8.07
N VAL A 252 -2.53 -13.71 -7.51
CA VAL A 252 -2.41 -15.15 -7.30
C VAL A 252 -2.15 -15.86 -8.62
N SER A 253 -2.94 -15.55 -9.66
CA SER A 253 -2.80 -16.13 -10.98
C SER A 253 -1.44 -15.80 -11.60
N ALA A 254 -1.06 -14.52 -11.67
CA ALA A 254 0.20 -14.09 -12.26
C ALA A 254 1.42 -14.72 -11.55
N CYS A 255 1.45 -14.70 -10.21
CA CYS A 255 2.56 -15.29 -9.45
C CYS A 255 2.64 -16.80 -9.63
N SER A 256 1.50 -17.51 -9.66
CA SER A 256 1.47 -18.95 -9.93
C SER A 256 2.04 -19.26 -11.30
N VAL A 257 1.62 -18.52 -12.32
CA VAL A 257 2.10 -18.70 -13.70
C VAL A 257 3.60 -18.47 -13.79
N LEU A 258 4.14 -17.42 -13.20
CA LEU A 258 5.57 -17.17 -13.23
C LEU A 258 6.37 -18.32 -12.61
N MET A 259 5.90 -18.88 -11.50
CA MET A 259 6.54 -20.03 -10.82
C MET A 259 6.34 -21.35 -11.58
N GLY A 260 5.40 -21.43 -12.51
CA GLY A 260 5.22 -22.55 -13.43
C GLY A 260 6.02 -22.41 -14.74
N ILE A 261 6.48 -21.21 -15.08
CA ILE A 261 7.33 -20.94 -16.26
C ILE A 261 8.80 -21.00 -15.88
N VAL A 262 9.18 -20.37 -14.75
CA VAL A 262 10.58 -20.24 -14.32
C VAL A 262 10.76 -20.97 -12.99
N PRO A 263 11.78 -21.86 -12.87
CA PRO A 263 12.08 -22.55 -11.61
C PRO A 263 12.28 -21.54 -10.47
N ALA A 264 11.72 -21.83 -9.29
CA ALA A 264 11.72 -20.92 -8.15
C ALA A 264 13.13 -20.45 -7.74
N ALA A 265 14.14 -21.35 -7.82
CA ALA A 265 15.54 -21.00 -7.50
C ALA A 265 16.13 -19.92 -8.44
N SER A 266 15.70 -19.90 -9.71
CA SER A 266 16.09 -18.89 -10.69
C SER A 266 15.28 -17.61 -10.50
N LEU A 267 13.97 -17.74 -10.29
CA LEU A 267 13.05 -16.63 -10.10
C LEU A 267 13.41 -15.82 -8.85
N ALA A 268 13.82 -16.48 -7.75
CA ALA A 268 14.23 -15.85 -6.50
C ALA A 268 15.44 -14.92 -6.64
N LYS A 269 16.27 -15.12 -7.64
CA LYS A 269 17.45 -14.28 -7.95
C LYS A 269 17.14 -13.20 -8.97
N SER A 270 15.93 -13.19 -9.52
CA SER A 270 15.55 -12.28 -10.61
C SER A 270 15.38 -10.85 -10.11
N ALA A 271 15.98 -9.90 -10.83
CA ALA A 271 15.73 -8.48 -10.64
C ALA A 271 14.43 -8.00 -11.31
N ALA A 272 13.92 -8.76 -12.30
CA ALA A 272 12.72 -8.45 -13.06
C ALA A 272 11.95 -9.76 -13.41
N PRO A 273 11.25 -10.38 -12.44
CA PRO A 273 10.62 -11.70 -12.58
C PRO A 273 9.68 -11.83 -13.79
N PHE A 274 8.83 -10.83 -14.01
CA PHE A 274 7.91 -10.82 -15.16
C PHE A 274 8.64 -10.75 -16.50
N ALA A 275 9.70 -9.93 -16.59
CA ALA A 275 10.52 -9.85 -17.80
C ALA A 275 11.27 -11.16 -18.06
N GLN A 276 11.78 -11.81 -17.02
CA GLN A 276 12.42 -13.13 -17.13
C GLN A 276 11.44 -14.20 -17.62
N ALA A 277 10.22 -14.23 -17.09
CA ALA A 277 9.19 -15.16 -17.55
C ALA A 277 8.78 -14.87 -19.00
N GLY A 278 8.63 -13.60 -19.37
CA GLY A 278 8.36 -13.21 -20.76
C GLY A 278 9.48 -13.60 -21.72
N GLN A 279 10.73 -13.45 -21.30
CA GLN A 279 11.89 -13.89 -22.08
C GLN A 279 11.92 -15.41 -22.27
N ALA A 280 11.57 -16.17 -21.23
CA ALA A 280 11.53 -17.63 -21.28
C ALA A 280 10.42 -18.16 -22.22
N THR A 281 9.36 -17.38 -22.45
CA THR A 281 8.23 -17.80 -23.32
C THR A 281 8.40 -17.36 -24.77
N LEU A 282 8.69 -16.10 -25.03
CA LEU A 282 8.70 -15.48 -26.37
C LEU A 282 9.99 -14.70 -26.67
N GLY A 283 11.05 -14.94 -25.89
CA GLY A 283 12.39 -14.41 -26.15
C GLY A 283 12.63 -12.99 -25.61
N LEU A 284 13.84 -12.48 -25.87
CA LEU A 284 14.37 -11.23 -25.33
C LEU A 284 13.49 -9.99 -25.62
N GLY A 285 12.86 -9.94 -26.79
CA GLY A 285 12.01 -8.80 -27.17
C GLY A 285 10.82 -8.62 -26.24
N LEU A 286 10.12 -9.71 -25.87
CA LEU A 286 9.01 -9.64 -24.92
C LEU A 286 9.51 -9.32 -23.51
N GLY A 287 10.62 -9.95 -23.08
CA GLY A 287 11.23 -9.65 -21.77
C GLY A 287 11.59 -8.18 -21.63
N GLY A 288 12.21 -7.57 -22.67
CA GLY A 288 12.53 -6.15 -22.70
C GLY A 288 11.29 -5.25 -22.64
N ALA A 289 10.26 -5.55 -23.43
CA ALA A 289 8.99 -4.80 -23.41
C ALA A 289 8.32 -4.82 -22.03
N ILE A 290 8.29 -6.00 -21.39
CA ILE A 290 7.75 -6.15 -20.02
C ILE A 290 8.58 -5.34 -19.01
N ALA A 291 9.91 -5.36 -19.13
CA ALA A 291 10.79 -4.59 -18.24
C ALA A 291 10.55 -3.08 -18.37
N VAL A 292 10.32 -2.57 -19.58
CA VAL A 292 9.95 -1.15 -19.82
C VAL A 292 8.59 -0.84 -19.16
N CYS A 293 7.59 -1.70 -19.33
CA CYS A 293 6.28 -1.52 -18.67
C CYS A 293 6.41 -1.50 -17.14
N ALA A 294 7.20 -2.41 -16.58
CA ALA A 294 7.50 -2.49 -15.14
C ALA A 294 8.20 -1.23 -14.63
N LEU A 295 9.21 -0.74 -15.38
CA LEU A 295 9.94 0.49 -15.08
C LEU A 295 8.99 1.69 -15.02
N LEU A 296 8.18 1.89 -16.06
CA LEU A 296 7.25 3.01 -16.14
C LEU A 296 6.21 2.94 -15.00
N ARG A 297 5.65 1.75 -14.74
CA ARG A 297 4.69 1.56 -13.64
C ARG A 297 5.32 1.81 -12.28
N ALA A 298 6.52 1.28 -12.03
CA ALA A 298 7.21 1.47 -10.76
C ALA A 298 7.52 2.95 -10.53
N GLN A 299 8.02 3.68 -11.54
CA GLN A 299 8.30 5.11 -11.42
C GLN A 299 7.04 5.94 -11.19
N GLY A 300 5.93 5.64 -11.89
CA GLY A 300 4.65 6.32 -11.68
C GLY A 300 4.10 6.07 -10.28
N CYS A 301 4.11 4.82 -9.82
CA CYS A 301 3.67 4.42 -8.48
C CYS A 301 4.51 5.10 -7.38
N LEU A 302 5.84 5.12 -7.54
CA LEU A 302 6.75 5.81 -6.61
C LEU A 302 6.41 7.29 -6.49
N THR A 303 6.13 7.95 -7.61
CA THR A 303 5.74 9.37 -7.63
C THR A 303 4.41 9.60 -6.91
N GLY A 304 3.43 8.73 -7.12
CA GLY A 304 2.14 8.76 -6.43
C GLY A 304 2.29 8.62 -4.91
N TRP A 305 3.01 7.61 -4.45
CA TRP A 305 3.23 7.38 -3.02
C TRP A 305 4.10 8.47 -2.36
N THR A 306 5.06 9.05 -3.08
CA THR A 306 5.83 10.22 -2.60
C THR A 306 4.90 11.41 -2.33
N LEU A 307 3.93 11.66 -3.21
CA LEU A 307 2.93 12.70 -3.00
C LEU A 307 2.00 12.34 -1.82
N VAL A 308 1.53 11.09 -1.73
CA VAL A 308 0.67 10.63 -0.61
C VAL A 308 1.39 10.81 0.73
N ALA A 309 2.67 10.45 0.83
CA ALA A 309 3.47 10.67 2.04
C ALA A 309 3.56 12.17 2.40
N SER A 310 3.76 13.04 1.39
CA SER A 310 3.80 14.49 1.58
C SER A 310 2.45 15.06 2.04
N GLU A 311 1.36 14.64 1.44
CA GLU A 311 0.01 15.09 1.82
C GLU A 311 -0.39 14.58 3.21
N THR A 312 0.02 13.37 3.58
CA THR A 312 -0.23 12.80 4.91
C THR A 312 0.47 13.64 6.00
N SER A 313 1.75 13.98 5.81
CA SER A 313 2.46 14.83 6.78
C SER A 313 1.97 16.28 6.78
N ARG A 314 1.59 16.83 5.62
CA ARG A 314 0.97 18.15 5.53
C ARG A 314 -0.35 18.19 6.32
N SER A 315 -1.24 17.25 6.08
CA SER A 315 -2.51 17.13 6.81
C SER A 315 -2.30 16.98 8.32
N GLY A 316 -1.29 16.20 8.72
CA GLY A 316 -0.89 16.08 10.12
C GLY A 316 -0.32 17.39 10.70
N ALA A 317 0.40 18.19 9.90
CA ALA A 317 0.90 19.49 10.33
C ALA A 317 -0.24 20.53 10.46
N ASP A 318 -1.23 20.47 9.58
CA ASP A 318 -2.43 21.31 9.68
C ASP A 318 -3.25 20.98 10.94
N ALA A 319 -3.31 19.70 11.31
CA ALA A 319 -3.91 19.19 12.55
C ALA A 319 -3.02 19.40 13.81
N GLY A 320 -1.82 19.99 13.67
CA GLY A 320 -0.89 20.20 14.77
C GLY A 320 -0.16 18.94 15.27
N VAL A 321 -0.25 17.82 14.56
CA VAL A 321 0.41 16.54 14.89
C VAL A 321 1.87 16.51 14.41
N PHE A 322 2.15 17.08 13.25
CA PHE A 322 3.51 17.19 12.69
C PHE A 322 4.04 18.64 12.74
N PRO A 323 5.37 18.82 12.56
CA PRO A 323 5.97 20.15 12.55
C PRO A 323 5.31 21.09 11.53
N SER A 324 5.07 22.33 11.91
CA SER A 324 4.44 23.36 11.04
C SER A 324 5.21 23.63 9.75
N LEU A 325 6.51 23.30 9.71
CA LEU A 325 7.36 23.40 8.52
C LEU A 325 6.89 22.50 7.35
N PHE A 326 6.04 21.50 7.62
CA PHE A 326 5.46 20.63 6.58
C PHE A 326 4.19 21.21 5.95
N ARG A 327 3.66 22.32 6.50
CA ARG A 327 2.55 23.03 5.88
C ARG A 327 2.97 23.64 4.55
N THR A 328 2.02 23.73 3.63
CA THR A 328 2.23 24.41 2.34
C THR A 328 2.27 25.92 2.55
N ARG A 329 3.25 26.61 2.00
CA ARG A 329 3.38 28.05 2.04
C ARG A 329 2.50 28.71 0.97
N ALA A 330 2.22 30.00 1.14
CA ALA A 330 1.50 30.77 0.14
C ALA A 330 2.23 30.72 -1.22
N GLY A 331 1.49 30.35 -2.28
CA GLY A 331 2.05 30.19 -3.63
C GLY A 331 2.66 28.82 -3.96
N GLU A 332 2.87 27.94 -2.97
CA GLU A 332 3.33 26.58 -3.21
C GLU A 332 2.13 25.65 -3.52
N ARG A 333 2.33 24.68 -4.42
CA ARG A 333 1.36 23.61 -4.67
C ARG A 333 1.57 22.43 -3.73
N VAL A 334 2.83 22.15 -3.39
CA VAL A 334 3.28 21.11 -2.45
C VAL A 334 4.46 21.68 -1.67
N SER A 335 4.56 21.41 -0.39
CA SER A 335 5.67 21.89 0.46
C SER A 335 6.99 21.25 0.04
N LEU A 336 7.92 22.07 -0.45
CA LEU A 336 9.25 21.61 -0.88
C LEU A 336 10.05 21.03 0.29
N ILE A 337 9.99 21.65 1.48
CA ILE A 337 10.72 21.17 2.66
C ILE A 337 10.23 19.77 3.03
N ASN A 338 8.92 19.55 2.97
CA ASN A 338 8.33 18.25 3.25
C ASN A 338 8.82 17.18 2.26
N LEU A 339 8.78 17.48 0.96
CA LEU A 339 9.27 16.59 -0.09
C LEU A 339 10.76 16.26 0.05
N LEU A 340 11.59 17.27 0.36
CA LEU A 340 13.02 17.07 0.59
C LEU A 340 13.28 16.19 1.83
N THR A 341 12.50 16.37 2.90
CA THR A 341 12.59 15.52 4.09
C THR A 341 12.24 14.08 3.76
N ILE A 342 11.15 13.85 3.03
CA ILE A 342 10.74 12.50 2.62
C ILE A 342 11.80 11.86 1.71
N GLY A 343 12.29 12.58 0.70
CA GLY A 343 13.36 12.10 -0.19
C GLY A 343 14.64 11.76 0.57
N GLY A 344 15.02 12.57 1.56
CA GLY A 344 16.17 12.32 2.45
C GLY A 344 15.98 11.05 3.29
N LEU A 345 14.80 10.87 3.92
CA LEU A 345 14.48 9.68 4.70
C LEU A 345 14.48 8.41 3.83
N MET A 346 13.86 8.47 2.66
CA MET A 346 13.86 7.36 1.69
C MET A 346 15.29 7.02 1.25
N SER A 347 16.12 8.01 0.96
CA SER A 347 17.52 7.82 0.55
C SER A 347 18.35 7.18 1.67
N THR A 348 18.21 7.67 2.91
CA THR A 348 18.90 7.10 4.07
C THR A 348 18.52 5.65 4.28
N LEU A 349 17.22 5.33 4.17
CA LEU A 349 16.75 3.96 4.33
C LEU A 349 17.23 3.05 3.18
N ALA A 350 17.25 3.55 1.95
CA ALA A 350 17.76 2.80 0.79
C ALA A 350 19.24 2.42 0.96
N VAL A 351 20.06 3.35 1.47
CA VAL A 351 21.47 3.10 1.78
C VAL A 351 21.63 2.12 2.94
N ALA A 352 20.89 2.34 4.03
CA ALA A 352 20.97 1.50 5.25
C ALA A 352 20.53 0.05 5.02
N THR A 353 19.62 -0.18 4.06
CA THR A 353 19.07 -1.52 3.75
C THR A 353 19.67 -2.14 2.50
N ALA A 354 20.73 -1.57 1.92
CA ALA A 354 21.39 -2.11 0.73
C ALA A 354 21.78 -3.60 0.97
N SER A 355 21.32 -4.47 0.07
CA SER A 355 21.47 -5.93 0.18
C SER A 355 22.09 -6.50 -1.09
N PRO A 356 22.84 -7.61 -1.02
CA PRO A 356 23.36 -8.31 -2.18
C PRO A 356 22.30 -8.67 -3.21
N THR A 357 21.07 -9.04 -2.75
CA THR A 357 19.98 -9.39 -3.64
C THR A 357 18.84 -8.36 -3.54
N LEU A 358 18.28 -8.03 -4.70
CA LEU A 358 17.17 -7.09 -4.83
C LEU A 358 15.90 -7.60 -4.13
N GLY A 359 15.62 -8.90 -4.24
CA GLY A 359 14.46 -9.52 -3.62
C GLY A 359 14.51 -9.48 -2.09
N GLN A 360 15.69 -9.66 -1.47
CA GLN A 360 15.86 -9.55 -0.01
C GLN A 360 15.67 -8.12 0.47
N GLN A 361 16.28 -7.15 -0.21
CA GLN A 361 16.10 -5.74 0.13
C GLN A 361 14.63 -5.32 0.02
N PHE A 362 13.98 -5.72 -1.08
CA PHE A 362 12.55 -5.47 -1.28
C PHE A 362 11.70 -6.07 -0.16
N ALA A 363 11.92 -7.35 0.20
CA ALA A 363 11.12 -8.04 1.20
C ALA A 363 11.21 -7.36 2.58
N VAL A 364 12.41 -7.01 3.03
CA VAL A 364 12.60 -6.33 4.34
C VAL A 364 11.88 -4.98 4.38
N LEU A 365 12.04 -4.18 3.34
CA LEU A 365 11.42 -2.85 3.25
C LEU A 365 9.89 -2.93 3.14
N ALA A 366 9.39 -3.87 2.33
CA ALA A 366 7.97 -4.13 2.19
C ALA A 366 7.35 -4.57 3.52
N ASN A 367 7.99 -5.52 4.23
CA ASN A 367 7.53 -5.98 5.53
C ASN A 367 7.50 -4.85 6.58
N MET A 368 8.50 -3.97 6.63
CA MET A 368 8.50 -2.81 7.54
C MET A 368 7.28 -1.91 7.28
N ALA A 369 6.98 -1.61 6.03
CA ALA A 369 5.81 -0.80 5.66
C ALA A 369 4.50 -1.50 6.04
N VAL A 370 4.40 -2.81 5.77
CA VAL A 370 3.23 -3.63 6.13
C VAL A 370 3.00 -3.67 7.63
N LEU A 371 4.04 -3.85 8.44
CA LEU A 371 3.92 -3.91 9.90
C LEU A 371 3.35 -2.62 10.50
N LEU A 372 3.80 -1.45 10.01
CA LEU A 372 3.28 -0.15 10.43
C LEU A 372 1.82 0.05 10.01
N SER A 373 1.45 -0.43 8.82
CA SER A 373 0.07 -0.41 8.34
C SER A 373 -0.82 -1.36 9.15
N LEU A 374 -0.37 -2.59 9.43
CA LEU A 374 -1.10 -3.57 10.25
C LEU A 374 -1.33 -3.05 11.67
N TYR A 375 -0.33 -2.38 12.28
CA TYR A 375 -0.51 -1.68 13.55
C TYR A 375 -1.67 -0.67 13.47
N SER A 376 -1.68 0.15 12.44
CA SER A 376 -2.73 1.14 12.21
C SER A 376 -4.11 0.48 11.98
N TYR A 377 -4.15 -0.66 11.30
CA TYR A 377 -5.38 -1.42 11.05
C TYR A 377 -5.91 -2.11 12.31
N ILE A 378 -5.03 -2.55 13.22
CA ILE A 378 -5.43 -3.04 14.55
C ILE A 378 -6.11 -1.92 15.34
N LEU A 379 -5.54 -0.70 15.34
CA LEU A 379 -6.14 0.44 16.00
C LEU A 379 -7.48 0.85 15.38
N ALA A 380 -7.59 0.83 14.05
CA ALA A 380 -8.85 1.07 13.34
C ALA A 380 -9.92 0.01 13.71
N SER A 381 -9.52 -1.25 13.81
CA SER A 381 -10.40 -2.33 14.24
C SER A 381 -10.85 -2.17 15.70
N GLY A 382 -9.94 -1.74 16.59
CA GLY A 382 -10.26 -1.38 17.97
C GLY A 382 -11.24 -0.19 18.06
N SER A 383 -11.06 0.80 17.17
CA SER A 383 -12.00 1.91 17.04
C SER A 383 -13.39 1.44 16.63
N LEU A 384 -13.48 0.52 15.65
CA LEU A 384 -14.75 -0.08 15.24
C LEU A 384 -15.43 -0.82 16.37
N LEU A 385 -14.71 -1.59 17.18
CA LEU A 385 -15.27 -2.28 18.37
C LEU A 385 -15.97 -1.29 19.28
N ARG A 386 -15.36 -0.15 19.53
CA ARG A 386 -15.91 0.89 20.42
C ARG A 386 -17.08 1.62 19.81
N LEU A 387 -16.95 2.07 18.55
CA LEU A 387 -17.97 2.83 17.83
C LEU A 387 -19.19 1.97 17.43
N SER A 388 -19.03 0.66 17.33
CA SER A 388 -20.13 -0.27 17.00
C SER A 388 -21.31 -0.23 18.00
N GLY A 389 -21.11 0.34 19.20
CA GLY A 389 -22.14 0.51 20.21
C GLY A 389 -23.40 1.26 19.72
N THR A 390 -23.26 2.14 18.73
CA THR A 390 -24.33 2.93 18.13
C THR A 390 -25.22 2.13 17.15
N LEU A 391 -24.79 0.93 16.75
CA LEU A 391 -25.51 0.08 15.79
C LEU A 391 -26.58 -0.76 16.46
N THR A 392 -27.60 -1.16 15.67
CA THR A 392 -28.59 -2.16 16.09
C THR A 392 -27.93 -3.50 16.43
N PRO A 393 -28.52 -4.34 17.30
CA PRO A 393 -27.87 -5.56 17.82
C PRO A 393 -27.28 -6.48 16.75
N GLY A 394 -28.01 -6.79 15.68
CA GLY A 394 -27.54 -7.66 14.60
C GLY A 394 -26.36 -7.04 13.82
N ARG A 395 -26.44 -5.76 13.48
CA ARG A 395 -25.34 -5.04 12.80
C ARG A 395 -24.13 -4.86 13.70
N ARG A 396 -24.33 -4.64 15.00
CA ARG A 396 -23.27 -4.56 16.00
C ARG A 396 -22.46 -5.85 16.07
N TRP A 397 -23.14 -7.00 16.05
CA TRP A 397 -22.46 -8.30 16.05
C TRP A 397 -21.60 -8.49 14.81
N GLY A 398 -22.13 -8.19 13.62
CA GLY A 398 -21.36 -8.24 12.37
C GLY A 398 -20.13 -7.32 12.38
N ALA A 399 -20.28 -6.07 12.83
CA ALA A 399 -19.17 -5.12 12.95
C ALA A 399 -18.10 -5.61 13.93
N ARG A 400 -18.50 -6.12 15.09
CA ARG A 400 -17.57 -6.65 16.11
C ARG A 400 -16.83 -7.89 15.63
N LEU A 401 -17.54 -8.83 14.99
CA LEU A 401 -16.93 -10.03 14.41
C LEU A 401 -15.89 -9.64 13.36
N THR A 402 -16.23 -8.73 12.44
CA THR A 402 -15.29 -8.22 11.42
C THR A 402 -14.06 -7.61 12.09
N ALA A 403 -14.22 -6.79 13.13
CA ALA A 403 -13.12 -6.16 13.83
C ALA A 403 -12.21 -7.17 14.54
N VAL A 404 -12.80 -8.16 15.25
CA VAL A 404 -12.04 -9.21 15.95
C VAL A 404 -11.25 -10.05 14.94
N VAL A 405 -11.87 -10.49 13.85
CA VAL A 405 -11.19 -11.29 12.81
C VAL A 405 -10.06 -10.48 12.17
N ALA A 406 -10.26 -9.18 11.90
CA ALA A 406 -9.22 -8.32 11.36
C ALA A 406 -8.04 -8.12 12.33
N ILE A 407 -8.30 -7.98 13.64
CA ILE A 407 -7.26 -7.93 14.68
C ILE A 407 -6.48 -9.25 14.68
N CYS A 408 -7.15 -10.40 14.76
CA CYS A 408 -6.51 -11.71 14.78
C CYS A 408 -5.66 -11.93 13.53
N ALA A 409 -6.18 -11.61 12.33
CA ALA A 409 -5.44 -11.72 11.09
C ALA A 409 -4.20 -10.80 11.07
N SER A 410 -4.35 -9.55 11.50
CA SER A 410 -3.23 -8.60 11.57
C SER A 410 -2.17 -9.04 12.57
N VAL A 411 -2.56 -9.54 13.75
CA VAL A 411 -1.64 -10.07 14.76
C VAL A 411 -0.92 -11.32 14.26
N ALA A 412 -1.61 -12.22 13.57
CA ALA A 412 -1.00 -13.41 12.97
C ALA A 412 0.07 -13.05 11.93
N LEU A 413 -0.18 -12.03 11.09
CA LEU A 413 0.79 -11.52 10.14
C LEU A 413 1.99 -10.87 10.85
N ILE A 414 1.76 -10.05 11.88
CA ILE A 414 2.82 -9.42 12.67
C ILE A 414 3.69 -10.48 13.37
N ALA A 415 3.09 -11.55 13.90
CA ALA A 415 3.82 -12.66 14.54
C ALA A 415 4.73 -13.42 13.57
N SER A 416 4.52 -13.28 12.27
CA SER A 416 5.36 -13.90 11.22
C SER A 416 6.55 -13.04 10.82
N ALA A 417 6.70 -11.84 11.37
CA ALA A 417 7.79 -10.92 11.07
C ALA A 417 9.10 -11.32 11.74
N LYS A 418 10.20 -10.91 11.15
CA LYS A 418 11.53 -11.10 11.74
C LYS A 418 11.74 -10.16 12.92
N PRO A 419 12.55 -10.57 13.95
CA PRO A 419 12.79 -9.74 15.13
C PRO A 419 13.31 -8.33 14.80
N ILE A 420 14.16 -8.19 13.79
CA ILE A 420 14.70 -6.88 13.36
C ILE A 420 13.60 -5.97 12.78
N GLU A 421 12.64 -6.53 12.04
CA GLU A 421 11.50 -5.79 11.45
C GLU A 421 10.56 -5.32 12.58
N LEU A 422 10.33 -6.17 13.59
CA LEU A 422 9.54 -5.81 14.78
C LEU A 422 10.23 -4.73 15.63
N ALA A 423 11.55 -4.84 15.85
CA ALA A 423 12.31 -3.83 16.58
C ALA A 423 12.22 -2.45 15.91
N PHE A 424 12.32 -2.40 14.57
CA PHE A 424 12.14 -1.18 13.82
C PHE A 424 10.73 -0.58 14.00
N CYS A 425 9.69 -1.40 13.91
CA CYS A 425 8.32 -0.97 14.12
C CYS A 425 8.09 -0.42 15.53
N MET A 426 8.59 -1.12 16.56
CA MET A 426 8.52 -0.66 17.96
C MET A 426 9.26 0.67 18.17
N GLY A 427 10.43 0.84 17.56
CA GLY A 427 11.18 2.10 17.59
C GLY A 427 10.40 3.27 16.99
N ALA A 428 9.76 3.04 15.83
CA ALA A 428 8.91 4.04 15.19
C ALA A 428 7.71 4.42 16.07
N MET A 429 7.08 3.45 16.74
CA MET A 429 5.96 3.71 17.65
C MET A 429 6.40 4.43 18.93
N ALA A 430 7.57 4.10 19.48
CA ALA A 430 8.15 4.82 20.60
C ALA A 430 8.43 6.29 20.24
N ALA A 431 8.98 6.55 19.06
CA ALA A 431 9.19 7.91 18.55
C ALA A 431 7.87 8.69 18.39
N ALA A 432 6.81 8.04 17.88
CA ALA A 432 5.47 8.64 17.80
C ALA A 432 4.87 8.96 19.19
N ALA A 433 5.10 8.11 20.19
CA ALA A 433 4.66 8.37 21.56
C ALA A 433 5.41 9.56 22.21
N LEU A 434 6.71 9.69 21.93
CA LEU A 434 7.52 10.84 22.38
C LEU A 434 7.05 12.13 21.69
N LEU A 435 6.74 12.08 20.39
CA LEU A 435 6.16 13.19 19.64
C LEU A 435 4.85 13.65 20.30
N TYR A 436 3.94 12.75 20.61
CA TYR A 436 2.69 13.08 21.28
C TYR A 436 2.91 13.77 22.62
N ARG A 437 3.87 13.28 23.44
CA ARG A 437 4.19 13.92 24.74
C ARG A 437 4.74 15.33 24.56
N SER A 438 5.54 15.56 23.52
CA SER A 438 6.08 16.90 23.24
C SER A 438 4.99 17.89 22.80
N LEU A 439 3.98 17.42 22.06
CA LEU A 439 2.83 18.23 21.63
C LEU A 439 1.92 18.65 22.80
N ARG A 440 1.75 17.77 23.82
CA ARG A 440 0.96 18.08 25.02
C ARG A 440 1.62 19.09 25.97
N ARG A 441 2.91 19.33 25.84
CA ARG A 441 3.67 20.26 26.68
C ARG A 441 3.71 21.69 26.10
N ARG A 442 3.23 21.84 24.88
CA ARG A 442 3.04 23.14 24.22
C ARG A 442 1.58 23.58 24.29
#